data_9243204fd3e84d46bf9223162af869ba
#
_entry.id   9243204fd3e84d46bf9223162af869ba
#
_cell.length_a   1.000
_cell.length_b   1.000
_cell.length_c   1.000
_cell.angle_alpha   90.00
_cell.angle_beta   90.00
_cell.angle_gamma   90.00
#
_symmetry.space_group_name_H-M   'P 1'
#
loop_
_entity.id
_entity.type
_entity.pdbx_description
1 polymer ?
#
loop_
_entity_poly.entity_id
_entity_poly.type
_entity_poly.pdbx_seq_one_letter_code
_entity_poly.pdbx_strand_id
1 'polypeptide(L)'
;MSRIIMGVQPDAPVIENSLGGKQSNTPYGFHLLPLNAMFAAAEVAHTGAMKYNEDFYHRNYTKIPVEEHINHAVQHLYAFLAGDTSDDHLGHAIVRTMFAYEVAHCKERTDGCA
;
A
#
# COMPACT_ATOMS: atom_id res chain seq x y z
N MET A 1 -10.15 9.93 16.67
CA MET A 1 -9.42 9.16 15.66
C MET A 1 -9.34 7.70 16.06
N SER A 2 -9.73 6.82 15.18
CA SER A 2 -9.77 5.39 15.49
C SER A 2 -8.44 4.70 15.22
N ARG A 3 -8.17 3.69 16.04
CA ARG A 3 -7.02 2.81 15.84
C ARG A 3 -7.29 1.88 14.67
N ILE A 4 -6.26 1.55 13.90
CA ILE A 4 -6.37 0.54 12.85
C ILE A 4 -6.57 -0.82 13.51
N ILE A 5 -7.62 -1.52 13.13
CA ILE A 5 -7.90 -2.86 13.63
C ILE A 5 -7.33 -3.85 12.63
N MET A 6 -6.24 -4.52 13.01
CA MET A 6 -5.54 -5.43 12.12
C MET A 6 -5.99 -6.88 12.24
N GLY A 7 -6.82 -7.20 13.24
CA GLY A 7 -7.33 -8.55 13.42
C GLY A 7 -6.35 -9.52 14.05
N VAL A 8 -5.17 -9.04 14.44
CA VAL A 8 -4.12 -9.87 15.04
C VAL A 8 -3.70 -9.39 16.42
N GLN A 9 -4.38 -8.36 16.94
CA GLN A 9 -4.12 -7.87 18.29
C GLN A 9 -4.65 -8.86 19.34
N PRO A 10 -4.09 -8.86 20.55
CA PRO A 10 -4.54 -9.77 21.61
C PRO A 10 -6.01 -9.64 21.97
N ASP A 11 -6.60 -8.46 21.77
CA ASP A 11 -8.01 -8.17 22.10
C ASP A 11 -8.94 -8.32 20.88
N ALA A 12 -8.45 -8.88 19.77
CA ALA A 12 -9.28 -9.06 18.58
C ALA A 12 -10.40 -10.08 18.86
N PRO A 13 -11.62 -9.82 18.37
CA PRO A 13 -12.72 -10.76 18.55
C PRO A 13 -12.42 -12.13 17.94
N VAL A 14 -12.87 -13.19 18.62
CA VAL A 14 -12.68 -14.56 18.15
C VAL A 14 -13.91 -14.97 17.34
N ILE A 15 -13.67 -15.64 16.21
CA ILE A 15 -14.72 -16.24 15.37
C ILE A 15 -14.47 -17.74 15.23
N GLU A 16 -15.53 -18.47 14.87
CA GLU A 16 -15.46 -19.89 14.62
C GLU A 16 -15.95 -20.17 13.20
N ASN A 17 -15.19 -20.99 12.46
CA ASN A 17 -15.57 -21.36 11.10
C ASN A 17 -16.50 -22.58 11.09
N SER A 18 -16.91 -23.00 9.89
CA SER A 18 -17.85 -24.12 9.73
C SER A 18 -17.29 -25.48 10.16
N LEU A 19 -15.98 -25.57 10.32
CA LEU A 19 -15.32 -26.81 10.75
C LEU A 19 -15.01 -26.80 12.25
N GLY A 20 -15.41 -25.76 12.97
CA GLY A 20 -15.15 -25.63 14.39
C GLY A 20 -13.80 -25.03 14.74
N GLY A 21 -13.06 -24.56 13.75
CA GLY A 21 -11.78 -23.87 13.99
C GLY A 21 -12.02 -22.45 14.53
N LYS A 22 -11.27 -22.08 15.54
CA LYS A 22 -11.39 -20.77 16.18
C LYS A 22 -10.15 -19.93 15.92
N GLN A 23 -10.36 -18.65 15.63
CA GLN A 23 -9.28 -17.70 15.42
C GLN A 23 -9.77 -16.27 15.66
N SER A 24 -8.83 -15.34 15.77
CA SER A 24 -9.18 -13.94 15.79
C SER A 24 -9.85 -13.55 14.48
N ASN A 25 -10.83 -12.66 14.54
CA ASN A 25 -11.49 -12.16 13.35
C ASN A 25 -10.51 -11.32 12.52
N THR A 26 -10.28 -11.72 11.29
CA THR A 26 -9.41 -11.02 10.35
C THR A 26 -10.27 -10.52 9.19
N PRO A 27 -10.93 -9.35 9.34
CA PRO A 27 -11.90 -8.87 8.35
C PRO A 27 -11.29 -8.40 7.03
N TYR A 28 -9.97 -8.42 6.91
CA TYR A 28 -9.30 -7.93 5.71
C TYR A 28 -8.89 -9.09 4.81
N GLY A 29 -9.30 -9.00 3.55
CA GLY A 29 -9.03 -10.07 2.59
C GLY A 29 -7.72 -9.86 1.82
N PHE A 30 -6.59 -9.81 2.51
CA PHE A 30 -5.29 -9.65 1.84
C PHE A 30 -5.07 -10.75 0.79
N HIS A 31 -5.54 -11.97 1.05
CA HIS A 31 -5.39 -13.09 0.12
C HIS A 31 -6.27 -12.96 -1.12
N LEU A 32 -7.22 -12.00 -1.14
CA LEU A 32 -8.07 -11.74 -2.30
C LEU A 32 -7.43 -10.72 -3.26
N LEU A 33 -6.35 -10.07 -2.84
CA LEU A 33 -5.64 -9.12 -3.69
C LEU A 33 -4.86 -9.89 -4.77
N PRO A 34 -4.76 -9.32 -5.99
CA PRO A 34 -4.04 -9.97 -7.09
C PRO A 34 -2.58 -10.22 -6.70
N LEU A 35 -2.16 -11.48 -6.73
CA LEU A 35 -0.85 -11.87 -6.23
C LEU A 35 0.30 -11.22 -6.99
N ASN A 36 0.27 -11.32 -8.32
CA ASN A 36 1.35 -10.77 -9.14
C ASN A 36 1.46 -9.25 -9.00
N ALA A 37 0.32 -8.58 -8.88
CA ALA A 37 0.31 -7.13 -8.71
C ALA A 37 0.93 -6.73 -7.37
N MET A 38 0.68 -7.50 -6.32
CA MET A 38 1.24 -7.23 -5.00
C MET A 38 2.75 -7.44 -4.98
N PHE A 39 3.24 -8.49 -5.65
CA PHE A 39 4.69 -8.69 -5.77
C PHE A 39 5.35 -7.57 -6.57
N ALA A 40 4.72 -7.13 -7.66
CA ALA A 40 5.23 -6.02 -8.46
C ALA A 40 5.27 -4.73 -7.64
N ALA A 41 4.23 -4.44 -6.88
CA ALA A 41 4.20 -3.26 -6.01
C ALA A 41 5.31 -3.32 -4.95
N ALA A 42 5.49 -4.48 -4.33
CA ALA A 42 6.53 -4.65 -3.32
C ALA A 42 7.93 -4.46 -3.90
N GLU A 43 8.16 -4.95 -5.12
CA GLU A 43 9.46 -4.78 -5.80
C GLU A 43 9.73 -3.31 -6.11
N VAL A 44 8.72 -2.59 -6.62
CA VAL A 44 8.86 -1.15 -6.90
C VAL A 44 9.14 -0.39 -5.60
N ALA A 45 8.42 -0.71 -4.53
CA ALA A 45 8.63 -0.07 -3.25
C ALA A 45 10.04 -0.33 -2.71
N HIS A 46 10.53 -1.56 -2.84
CA HIS A 46 11.86 -1.91 -2.39
C HIS A 46 12.94 -1.15 -3.17
N THR A 47 12.82 -1.12 -4.49
CA THR A 47 13.78 -0.41 -5.36
C THR A 47 13.77 1.08 -5.04
N GLY A 48 12.60 1.66 -4.83
CA GLY A 48 12.48 3.06 -4.47
C GLY A 48 13.11 3.38 -3.13
N ALA A 49 12.91 2.51 -2.13
CA ALA A 49 13.52 2.71 -0.82
C ALA A 49 15.05 2.71 -0.91
N MET A 50 15.62 1.81 -1.70
CA MET A 50 17.06 1.77 -1.91
C MET A 50 17.56 2.99 -2.67
N LYS A 51 16.81 3.43 -3.69
CA LYS A 51 17.19 4.59 -4.51
C LYS A 51 17.23 5.88 -3.70
N TYR A 52 16.25 6.07 -2.80
CA TYR A 52 16.14 7.29 -2.01
C TYR A 52 16.67 7.14 -0.60
N ASN A 53 17.29 6.00 -0.29
CA ASN A 53 17.92 5.73 1.00
C ASN A 53 16.95 5.94 2.16
N GLU A 54 15.71 5.46 2.01
CA GLU A 54 14.70 5.64 3.02
C GLU A 54 14.48 4.37 3.84
N ASP A 55 13.92 4.54 5.03
CA ASP A 55 13.56 3.44 5.91
C ASP A 55 12.09 3.56 6.32
N PHE A 56 11.66 2.70 7.24
CA PHE A 56 10.27 2.68 7.68
C PHE A 56 9.84 4.02 8.30
N TYR A 57 10.72 4.69 9.01
CA TYR A 57 10.37 5.90 9.73
C TYR A 57 10.51 7.18 8.91
N HIS A 58 11.39 7.17 7.90
CA HIS A 58 11.70 8.35 7.09
C HIS A 58 11.20 8.18 5.66
N ARG A 59 9.95 7.77 5.53
CA ARG A 59 9.34 7.46 4.24
C ARG A 59 9.24 8.72 3.38
N ASN A 60 9.98 8.71 2.28
CA ASN A 60 10.06 9.85 1.36
C ASN A 60 8.69 10.25 0.82
N TYR A 61 7.81 9.26 0.54
CA TYR A 61 6.53 9.55 -0.07
C TYR A 61 5.64 10.46 0.78
N THR A 62 5.84 10.47 2.10
CA THR A 62 5.04 11.31 3.00
C THR A 62 5.31 12.80 2.82
N LYS A 63 6.40 13.14 2.13
CA LYS A 63 6.83 14.53 1.87
C LYS A 63 6.39 15.01 0.49
N ILE A 64 5.64 14.20 -0.23
CA ILE A 64 5.18 14.51 -1.59
C ILE A 64 3.66 14.72 -1.56
N PRO A 65 3.16 15.83 -2.10
CA PRO A 65 1.71 16.08 -2.12
C PRO A 65 0.93 15.01 -2.87
N VAL A 66 -0.33 14.81 -2.48
CA VAL A 66 -1.21 13.81 -3.09
C VAL A 66 -1.27 13.96 -4.60
N GLU A 67 -1.48 15.19 -5.09
CA GLU A 67 -1.62 15.43 -6.53
C GLU A 67 -0.37 15.10 -7.32
N GLU A 68 0.81 15.20 -6.71
CA GLU A 68 2.05 14.79 -7.37
C GLU A 68 2.13 13.28 -7.51
N HIS A 69 1.70 12.55 -6.47
CA HIS A 69 1.61 11.10 -6.57
C HIS A 69 0.64 10.67 -7.65
N ILE A 70 -0.51 11.31 -7.71
CA ILE A 70 -1.53 10.99 -8.72
C ILE A 70 -1.02 11.29 -10.12
N ASN A 71 -0.40 12.46 -10.31
CA ASN A 71 0.17 12.83 -11.59
C ASN A 71 1.20 11.81 -12.08
N HIS A 72 2.07 11.36 -11.19
CA HIS A 72 3.07 10.34 -11.51
C HIS A 72 2.42 9.02 -11.90
N ALA A 73 1.40 8.60 -11.13
CA ALA A 73 0.68 7.37 -11.42
C ALA A 73 0.03 7.43 -12.82
N VAL A 74 -0.59 8.55 -13.14
CA VAL A 74 -1.24 8.75 -14.44
C VAL A 74 -0.20 8.72 -15.57
N GLN A 75 0.96 9.34 -15.37
CA GLN A 75 2.03 9.32 -16.36
C GLN A 75 2.49 7.91 -16.67
N HIS A 76 2.66 7.06 -15.63
CA HIS A 76 3.01 5.66 -15.86
C HIS A 76 1.93 4.91 -16.63
N LEU A 77 0.65 5.19 -16.33
CA LEU A 77 -0.44 4.55 -17.05
C LEU A 77 -0.45 4.96 -18.53
N TYR A 78 -0.22 6.23 -18.82
CA TYR A 78 -0.12 6.69 -20.22
C TYR A 78 1.09 6.09 -20.92
N ALA A 79 2.23 6.00 -20.23
CA ALA A 79 3.42 5.38 -20.81
C ALA A 79 3.18 3.92 -21.17
N PHE A 80 2.46 3.20 -20.30
CA PHE A 80 2.08 1.81 -20.58
C PHE A 80 1.19 1.74 -21.83
N LEU A 81 0.18 2.59 -21.91
CA LEU A 81 -0.73 2.62 -23.06
C LEU A 81 -0.01 3.00 -24.35
N ALA A 82 1.04 3.80 -24.26
CA ALA A 82 1.85 4.16 -25.42
C ALA A 82 2.81 3.03 -25.87
N GLY A 83 2.85 1.93 -25.13
CA GLY A 83 3.67 0.79 -25.49
C GLY A 83 5.10 0.87 -24.99
N ASP A 84 5.41 1.79 -24.08
CA ASP A 84 6.75 1.88 -23.52
C ASP A 84 7.01 0.72 -22.54
N THR A 85 8.14 0.03 -22.75
CA THR A 85 8.52 -1.13 -21.95
C THR A 85 9.79 -0.89 -21.16
N SER A 86 10.22 0.36 -21.02
CA SER A 86 11.47 0.70 -20.36
C SER A 86 11.41 0.53 -18.84
N ASP A 87 10.20 0.41 -18.29
CA ASP A 87 9.99 0.29 -16.85
C ASP A 87 8.70 -0.48 -16.58
N ASP A 88 8.51 -0.91 -15.34
CA ASP A 88 7.26 -1.52 -14.89
C ASP A 88 6.25 -0.41 -14.57
N HIS A 89 5.64 0.13 -15.62
CA HIS A 89 4.73 1.27 -15.47
C HIS A 89 3.49 0.94 -14.62
N LEU A 90 2.94 -0.26 -14.78
CA LEU A 90 1.77 -0.65 -13.98
C LEU A 90 2.13 -0.80 -12.51
N GLY A 91 3.28 -1.41 -12.21
CA GLY A 91 3.75 -1.53 -10.83
C GLY A 91 3.99 -0.19 -10.18
N HIS A 92 4.61 0.75 -10.90
CA HIS A 92 4.80 2.10 -10.40
C HIS A 92 3.49 2.83 -10.16
N ALA A 93 2.51 2.68 -11.06
CA ALA A 93 1.21 3.31 -10.90
C ALA A 93 0.49 2.80 -9.65
N ILE A 94 0.55 1.49 -9.40
CA ILE A 94 -0.03 0.90 -8.19
C ILE A 94 0.58 1.54 -6.95
N VAL A 95 1.90 1.57 -6.86
CA VAL A 95 2.60 2.07 -5.67
C VAL A 95 2.33 3.55 -5.45
N ARG A 96 2.37 4.36 -6.51
CA ARG A 96 2.11 5.79 -6.36
C ARG A 96 0.66 6.06 -5.93
N THR A 97 -0.29 5.25 -6.37
CA THR A 97 -1.67 5.36 -5.92
C THR A 97 -1.79 4.97 -4.45
N MET A 98 -1.07 3.94 -4.01
CA MET A 98 -1.02 3.57 -2.60
C MET A 98 -0.44 4.70 -1.76
N PHE A 99 0.62 5.34 -2.23
CA PHE A 99 1.22 6.50 -1.54
C PHE A 99 0.23 7.67 -1.46
N ALA A 100 -0.48 7.93 -2.55
CA ALA A 100 -1.51 8.98 -2.57
C ALA A 100 -2.58 8.71 -1.51
N TYR A 101 -3.02 7.47 -1.41
CA TYR A 101 -4.01 7.07 -0.41
C TYR A 101 -3.50 7.34 1.01
N GLU A 102 -2.26 6.89 1.30
CA GLU A 102 -1.68 7.10 2.63
C GLU A 102 -1.58 8.58 2.98
N VAL A 103 -1.05 9.39 2.07
CA VAL A 103 -0.90 10.83 2.33
C VAL A 103 -2.26 11.51 2.52
N ALA A 104 -3.25 11.14 1.70
CA ALA A 104 -4.58 11.73 1.79
C ALA A 104 -5.27 11.41 3.12
N HIS A 105 -4.96 10.27 3.74
CA HIS A 105 -5.64 9.78 4.94
C HIS A 105 -4.77 9.80 6.19
N CYS A 106 -3.57 10.38 6.14
CA CYS A 106 -2.69 10.32 7.30
C CYS A 106 -3.21 11.10 8.51
N LYS A 107 -4.07 12.09 8.29
CA LYS A 107 -4.68 12.85 9.39
C LYS A 107 -5.66 12.02 10.20
N GLU A 108 -6.12 10.89 9.66
CA GLU A 108 -7.10 10.02 10.29
C GLU A 108 -6.45 8.91 11.10
N ARG A 109 -5.12 8.89 11.17
CA ARG A 109 -4.37 7.80 11.79
C ARG A 109 -3.64 8.28 13.03
N THR A 110 -3.62 7.42 14.05
CA THR A 110 -2.91 7.75 15.29
C THR A 110 -1.40 7.70 15.14
N ASP A 111 -0.89 6.89 14.20
CA ASP A 111 0.53 6.79 13.92
C ASP A 111 1.04 7.90 13.00
N GLY A 112 0.13 8.66 12.42
CA GLY A 112 0.47 9.75 11.53
C GLY A 112 1.12 9.33 10.24
N CYS A 113 1.60 10.32 9.50
CA CYS A 113 2.35 10.11 8.26
C CYS A 113 3.84 10.35 8.50
N ALA A 114 4.30 10.00 9.59
CA ALA A 114 5.67 10.23 10.07
C ALA A 114 6.65 10.83 9.07
#